data_6fa1b4cd2f36b11ffd004ad02fca645b
#
_entry.id   6fa1b4cd2f36b11ffd004ad02fca645b
#
_cell.length_a   1.000
_cell.length_b   1.000
_cell.length_c   1.000
_cell.angle_alpha   90.00
_cell.angle_beta   90.00
_cell.angle_gamma   90.00
#
_symmetry.space_group_name_H-M   'P 1'
#
loop_
_entity.id
_entity.type
_entity.pdbx_description
1 polymer ?
#
loop_
_entity_poly.entity_id
_entity_poly.type
_entity_poly.pdbx_seq_one_letter_code
_entity_poly.pdbx_strand_id
1 'polypeptide(L)'
;ESIGNAAWASADPGLQYHSTINEWHTCPEGGEIRASNPCSEYMFLDDTACNLASINLMAFQKDDGSFDVDGFKHAARLWTIVLEISVMMAQFPSREIAQLSYDYRTLGLGFANIGGLLMAQGLSYDSKQGRSLCAAITALMTGTAYATSAEMAKEMGAFARYADNAPHMLRVIANHRRAAMGATDGYDGLEVAPVPLLAADCPDASLV
;
A
#
# COMPACT_ATOMS: atom_id res chain seq x y z
N GLU A 1 13.74 3.48 -27.35
CA GLU A 1 12.84 4.28 -28.23
C GLU A 1 11.53 3.50 -28.52
N SER A 2 11.56 2.23 -28.95
CA SER A 2 10.35 1.46 -29.28
C SER A 2 9.36 1.37 -28.12
N ILE A 3 9.82 1.10 -26.89
CA ILE A 3 8.99 1.05 -25.68
C ILE A 3 8.34 2.43 -25.43
N GLY A 4 9.13 3.50 -25.47
CA GLY A 4 8.61 4.86 -25.26
C GLY A 4 7.58 5.29 -26.30
N ASN A 5 7.80 4.94 -27.57
CA ASN A 5 6.86 5.23 -28.64
C ASN A 5 5.55 4.43 -28.50
N ALA A 6 5.63 3.16 -28.11
CA ALA A 6 4.45 2.33 -27.88
C ALA A 6 3.65 2.85 -26.65
N ALA A 7 4.32 3.16 -25.56
CA ALA A 7 3.68 3.71 -24.36
C ALA A 7 2.99 5.06 -24.65
N TRP A 8 3.62 5.93 -25.46
CA TRP A 8 3.00 7.17 -25.91
C TRP A 8 1.74 6.93 -26.76
N ALA A 9 1.79 5.97 -27.68
CA ALA A 9 0.71 5.73 -28.63
C ALA A 9 -0.48 4.96 -28.02
N SER A 10 -0.23 4.05 -27.06
CA SER A 10 -1.23 3.09 -26.58
C SER A 10 -1.27 2.90 -25.07
N ALA A 11 -0.44 3.60 -24.30
CA ALA A 11 -0.22 3.40 -22.87
C ALA A 11 0.37 2.02 -22.49
N ASP A 12 0.79 1.23 -23.46
CA ASP A 12 1.44 -0.08 -23.31
C ASP A 12 2.82 -0.09 -24.03
N PRO A 13 3.79 -0.85 -23.52
CA PRO A 13 3.80 -1.65 -22.29
C PRO A 13 4.06 -0.82 -21.03
N GLY A 14 3.64 -1.33 -19.86
CA GLY A 14 4.15 -0.89 -18.57
C GLY A 14 5.57 -1.42 -18.33
N LEU A 15 6.34 -0.75 -17.48
CA LEU A 15 7.69 -1.17 -17.08
C LEU A 15 7.72 -1.47 -15.58
N GLN A 16 8.43 -2.54 -15.24
CA GLN A 16 8.66 -2.94 -13.86
C GLN A 16 10.15 -3.23 -13.66
N TYR A 17 10.69 -2.75 -12.55
CA TYR A 17 12.10 -2.87 -12.23
C TYR A 17 12.31 -3.95 -11.16
N HIS A 18 12.72 -5.12 -11.57
CA HIS A 18 12.85 -6.32 -10.76
C HIS A 18 13.65 -6.09 -9.47
N SER A 19 14.84 -5.49 -9.54
CA SER A 19 15.67 -5.23 -8.36
C SER A 19 14.96 -4.30 -7.38
N THR A 20 14.46 -3.16 -7.85
CA THR A 20 13.73 -2.20 -6.99
C THR A 20 12.52 -2.84 -6.31
N ILE A 21 11.73 -3.64 -7.05
CA ILE A 21 10.58 -4.34 -6.46
C ILE A 21 11.02 -5.30 -5.36
N ASN A 22 12.07 -6.08 -5.60
CA ASN A 22 12.56 -7.06 -4.62
C ASN A 22 13.29 -6.41 -3.43
N GLU A 23 13.83 -5.20 -3.55
CA GLU A 23 14.31 -4.41 -2.41
C GLU A 23 13.20 -4.11 -1.38
N TRP A 24 11.97 -3.94 -1.84
CA TRP A 24 10.79 -3.72 -1.03
C TRP A 24 10.02 -5.00 -0.66
N HIS A 25 10.54 -6.17 -1.02
CA HIS A 25 9.89 -7.44 -0.73
C HIS A 25 9.87 -7.75 0.75
N THR A 26 8.69 -8.05 1.29
CA THR A 26 8.48 -8.34 2.72
C THR A 26 8.72 -9.80 3.07
N CYS A 27 8.65 -10.71 2.09
CA CYS A 27 8.73 -12.16 2.32
C CYS A 27 9.69 -12.88 1.35
N PRO A 28 10.97 -12.47 1.24
CA PRO A 28 11.92 -13.04 0.28
C PRO A 28 12.30 -14.49 0.55
N GLU A 29 12.12 -15.00 1.78
CA GLU A 29 12.34 -16.43 2.08
C GLU A 29 11.30 -17.33 1.40
N GLY A 30 10.23 -16.77 0.86
CA GLY A 30 9.24 -17.47 0.06
C GLY A 30 9.58 -17.54 -1.43
N GLY A 31 10.55 -16.76 -1.89
CA GLY A 31 10.96 -16.64 -3.29
C GLY A 31 11.03 -15.20 -3.76
N GLU A 32 11.34 -14.99 -5.03
CA GLU A 32 11.39 -13.67 -5.68
C GLU A 32 10.04 -13.23 -6.22
N ILE A 33 9.80 -11.92 -6.20
CA ILE A 33 8.70 -11.30 -6.96
C ILE A 33 9.12 -11.26 -8.42
N ARG A 34 8.41 -11.99 -9.29
CA ARG A 34 8.73 -12.16 -10.71
C ARG A 34 7.78 -11.44 -11.64
N ALA A 35 6.58 -11.14 -11.17
CA ALA A 35 5.52 -10.48 -11.94
C ALA A 35 4.58 -9.71 -11.02
N SER A 36 3.65 -8.98 -11.63
CA SER A 36 2.54 -8.33 -10.94
C SER A 36 1.20 -8.78 -11.53
N ASN A 37 0.11 -8.40 -10.87
CA ASN A 37 -1.20 -8.39 -11.50
C ASN A 37 -1.27 -7.34 -12.64
N PRO A 38 -2.32 -7.34 -13.49
CA PRO A 38 -2.40 -6.46 -14.65
C PRO A 38 -2.30 -4.96 -14.32
N CYS A 39 -2.85 -4.52 -13.20
CA CYS A 39 -2.83 -3.10 -12.81
C CYS A 39 -1.57 -2.70 -12.02
N SER A 40 -0.67 -3.66 -11.74
CA SER A 40 0.62 -3.44 -11.05
C SER A 40 0.55 -3.00 -9.59
N GLU A 41 -0.60 -3.14 -8.93
CA GLU A 41 -0.73 -2.85 -7.49
C GLU A 41 -0.31 -4.01 -6.60
N TYR A 42 -0.24 -5.23 -7.13
CA TYR A 42 0.13 -6.43 -6.37
C TYR A 42 1.48 -6.98 -6.82
N MET A 43 2.50 -6.67 -6.04
CA MET A 43 3.88 -7.12 -6.21
C MET A 43 4.22 -8.11 -5.12
N PHE A 44 3.97 -9.40 -5.37
CA PHE A 44 4.20 -10.45 -4.38
C PHE A 44 4.53 -11.79 -5.06
N LEU A 45 4.54 -12.87 -4.28
CA LEU A 45 4.89 -14.22 -4.73
C LEU A 45 3.85 -14.78 -5.69
N ASP A 46 4.29 -15.62 -6.62
CA ASP A 46 3.42 -16.40 -7.49
C ASP A 46 2.47 -17.29 -6.67
N ASP A 47 1.37 -17.69 -7.27
CA ASP A 47 0.34 -18.54 -6.67
C ASP A 47 -0.21 -18.01 -5.33
N THR A 48 -0.17 -16.70 -5.12
CA THR A 48 -0.85 -16.00 -4.03
C THR A 48 -2.00 -15.16 -4.56
N ALA A 49 -3.01 -14.94 -3.74
CA ALA A 49 -4.15 -14.11 -4.09
C ALA A 49 -4.13 -12.77 -3.34
N CYS A 50 -4.57 -11.72 -4.02
CA CYS A 50 -4.83 -10.43 -3.42
C CYS A 50 -6.31 -10.26 -3.15
N ASN A 51 -6.67 -10.13 -1.89
CA ASN A 51 -8.02 -9.83 -1.45
C ASN A 51 -8.19 -8.32 -1.35
N LEU A 52 -9.18 -7.74 -2.04
CA LEU A 52 -9.22 -6.30 -2.32
C LEU A 52 -10.39 -5.59 -1.65
N ALA A 53 -10.10 -4.37 -1.13
CA ALA A 53 -11.10 -3.36 -0.80
C ALA A 53 -10.55 -1.97 -1.12
N SER A 54 -11.46 -1.03 -1.46
CA SER A 54 -11.11 0.37 -1.72
C SER A 54 -12.03 1.30 -0.96
N ILE A 55 -11.45 2.22 -0.20
CA ILE A 55 -12.17 3.23 0.59
C ILE A 55 -12.41 4.45 -0.29
N ASN A 56 -13.66 4.93 -0.37
CA ASN A 56 -13.99 6.14 -1.11
C ASN A 56 -13.62 7.39 -0.29
N LEU A 57 -12.58 8.10 -0.72
CA LEU A 57 -12.07 9.29 0.00
C LEU A 57 -13.08 10.43 0.12
N MET A 58 -13.98 10.58 -0.86
CA MET A 58 -15.01 11.64 -0.82
C MET A 58 -15.98 11.50 0.36
N ALA A 59 -16.14 10.29 0.91
CA ALA A 59 -16.97 10.05 2.08
C ALA A 59 -16.39 10.63 3.39
N PHE A 60 -15.11 11.05 3.37
CA PHE A 60 -14.38 11.60 4.52
C PHE A 60 -14.07 13.09 4.38
N GLN A 61 -14.57 13.74 3.35
CA GLN A 61 -14.52 15.20 3.25
C GLN A 61 -15.63 15.80 4.08
N LYS A 62 -15.29 16.67 5.03
CA LYS A 62 -16.23 17.41 5.85
C LYS A 62 -16.75 18.66 5.12
N ASP A 63 -17.85 19.25 5.63
CA ASP A 63 -18.47 20.44 5.07
C ASP A 63 -17.53 21.66 5.09
N ASP A 64 -16.59 21.72 6.02
CA ASP A 64 -15.58 22.78 6.12
C ASP A 64 -14.38 22.56 5.19
N GLY A 65 -14.38 21.48 4.39
CA GLY A 65 -13.33 21.11 3.48
C GLY A 65 -12.18 20.30 4.09
N SER A 66 -12.14 20.13 5.42
CA SER A 66 -11.14 19.29 6.08
C SER A 66 -11.42 17.80 5.87
N PHE A 67 -10.39 16.97 6.11
CA PHE A 67 -10.51 15.52 6.02
C PHE A 67 -10.89 14.90 7.37
N ASP A 68 -11.81 13.93 7.39
CA ASP A 68 -12.19 13.20 8.61
C ASP A 68 -11.17 12.09 8.90
N VAL A 69 -10.08 12.45 9.56
CA VAL A 69 -8.97 11.55 9.90
C VAL A 69 -9.43 10.38 10.77
N ASP A 70 -10.25 10.64 11.79
CA ASP A 70 -10.68 9.60 12.73
C ASP A 70 -11.64 8.61 12.08
N GLY A 71 -12.60 9.12 11.30
CA GLY A 71 -13.50 8.28 10.50
C GLY A 71 -12.73 7.42 9.48
N PHE A 72 -11.74 7.99 8.82
CA PHE A 72 -10.91 7.27 7.86
C PHE A 72 -10.05 6.18 8.52
N LYS A 73 -9.41 6.47 9.66
CA LYS A 73 -8.68 5.48 10.45
C LYS A 73 -9.59 4.34 10.89
N HIS A 74 -10.79 4.67 11.36
CA HIS A 74 -11.77 3.66 11.74
C HIS A 74 -12.16 2.77 10.55
N ALA A 75 -12.43 3.34 9.38
CA ALA A 75 -12.73 2.59 8.17
C ALA A 75 -11.55 1.72 7.73
N ALA A 76 -10.32 2.24 7.73
CA ALA A 76 -9.13 1.47 7.39
C ALA A 76 -8.93 0.28 8.34
N ARG A 77 -9.14 0.48 9.66
CA ARG A 77 -9.12 -0.59 10.65
C ARG A 77 -10.18 -1.66 10.36
N LEU A 78 -11.43 -1.27 10.15
CA LEU A 78 -12.53 -2.22 9.87
C LEU A 78 -12.26 -3.02 8.60
N TRP A 79 -11.86 -2.36 7.51
CA TRP A 79 -11.58 -3.03 6.25
C TRP A 79 -10.37 -3.96 6.33
N THR A 80 -9.35 -3.64 7.12
CA THR A 80 -8.24 -4.55 7.38
C THR A 80 -8.75 -5.86 8.03
N ILE A 81 -9.62 -5.74 9.03
CA ILE A 81 -10.23 -6.91 9.71
C ILE A 81 -11.14 -7.70 8.74
N VAL A 82 -11.96 -7.01 7.95
CA VAL A 82 -12.85 -7.66 6.98
C VAL A 82 -12.07 -8.41 5.91
N LEU A 83 -10.98 -7.82 5.40
CA LEU A 83 -10.10 -8.46 4.43
C LEU A 83 -9.45 -9.72 5.02
N GLU A 84 -8.98 -9.66 6.26
CA GLU A 84 -8.42 -10.82 6.97
C GLU A 84 -9.44 -11.96 7.11
N ILE A 85 -10.66 -11.65 7.52
CA ILE A 85 -11.74 -12.64 7.62
C ILE A 85 -12.05 -13.25 6.25
N SER A 86 -12.13 -12.43 5.20
CA SER A 86 -12.50 -12.89 3.86
C SER A 86 -11.42 -13.75 3.20
N VAL A 87 -10.14 -13.54 3.49
CA VAL A 87 -9.07 -14.46 3.06
C VAL A 87 -9.31 -15.86 3.62
N MET A 88 -9.71 -15.96 4.89
CA MET A 88 -10.03 -17.26 5.53
C MET A 88 -11.23 -17.96 4.90
N MET A 89 -12.18 -17.19 4.36
CA MET A 89 -13.45 -17.72 3.83
C MET A 89 -13.42 -17.89 2.30
N ALA A 90 -12.36 -17.43 1.64
CA ALA A 90 -12.25 -17.45 0.19
C ALA A 90 -12.10 -18.88 -0.36
N GLN A 91 -12.64 -19.09 -1.56
CA GLN A 91 -12.40 -20.28 -2.36
C GLN A 91 -11.44 -19.93 -3.49
N PHE A 92 -10.44 -20.78 -3.71
CA PHE A 92 -9.39 -20.56 -4.70
C PHE A 92 -9.45 -21.60 -5.81
N PRO A 93 -8.98 -21.26 -7.03
CA PRO A 93 -9.10 -22.15 -8.18
C PRO A 93 -8.17 -23.37 -8.14
N SER A 94 -7.09 -23.31 -7.34
CA SER A 94 -6.18 -24.44 -7.14
C SER A 94 -5.81 -24.61 -5.68
N ARG A 95 -5.28 -25.79 -5.35
CA ARG A 95 -4.82 -26.12 -3.99
C ARG A 95 -3.58 -25.32 -3.61
N GLU A 96 -2.69 -25.11 -4.56
CA GLU A 96 -1.45 -24.34 -4.39
C GLU A 96 -1.78 -22.89 -4.03
N ILE A 97 -2.68 -22.26 -4.78
CA ILE A 97 -3.13 -20.88 -4.51
C ILE A 97 -3.81 -20.81 -3.14
N ALA A 98 -4.65 -21.78 -2.80
CA ALA A 98 -5.30 -21.82 -1.49
C ALA A 98 -4.28 -21.90 -0.35
N GLN A 99 -3.27 -22.76 -0.49
CA GLN A 99 -2.24 -22.95 0.52
C GLN A 99 -1.38 -21.70 0.70
N LEU A 100 -0.84 -21.13 -0.39
CA LEU A 100 0.02 -19.96 -0.32
C LEU A 100 -0.75 -18.71 0.13
N SER A 101 -2.00 -18.54 -0.30
CA SER A 101 -2.86 -17.45 0.17
C SER A 101 -3.14 -17.56 1.67
N TYR A 102 -3.29 -18.75 2.20
CA TYR A 102 -3.43 -18.99 3.64
C TYR A 102 -2.11 -18.72 4.38
N ASP A 103 -0.99 -19.18 3.86
CA ASP A 103 0.33 -19.08 4.50
C ASP A 103 0.81 -17.62 4.62
N TYR A 104 0.54 -16.78 3.62
CA TYR A 104 0.99 -15.39 3.57
C TYR A 104 -0.09 -14.35 3.89
N ARG A 105 -1.36 -14.67 3.66
CA ARG A 105 -2.53 -13.85 4.04
C ARG A 105 -2.46 -12.41 3.56
N THR A 106 -2.12 -12.18 2.31
CA THR A 106 -1.98 -10.85 1.73
C THR A 106 -3.32 -10.11 1.62
N LEU A 107 -3.34 -8.86 2.06
CA LEU A 107 -4.52 -7.99 2.07
C LEU A 107 -4.28 -6.78 1.16
N GLY A 108 -5.20 -6.51 0.24
CA GLY A 108 -5.15 -5.40 -0.69
C GLY A 108 -6.11 -4.27 -0.27
N LEU A 109 -5.67 -3.37 0.61
CA LEU A 109 -6.46 -2.19 0.99
C LEU A 109 -5.97 -0.97 0.23
N GLY A 110 -6.89 -0.32 -0.50
CA GLY A 110 -6.63 0.89 -1.24
C GLY A 110 -7.69 1.95 -1.02
N PHE A 111 -7.64 2.99 -1.86
CA PHE A 111 -8.67 4.03 -1.88
C PHE A 111 -9.01 4.45 -3.31
N ALA A 112 -10.18 5.06 -3.47
CA ALA A 112 -10.67 5.64 -4.70
C ALA A 112 -11.00 7.13 -4.51
N ASN A 113 -11.10 7.86 -5.62
CA ASN A 113 -11.50 9.26 -5.65
C ASN A 113 -10.48 10.27 -5.10
N ILE A 114 -9.17 9.96 -5.15
CA ILE A 114 -8.17 11.00 -4.86
C ILE A 114 -8.29 12.19 -5.84
N GLY A 115 -8.52 11.93 -7.12
CA GLY A 115 -8.75 12.98 -8.11
C GLY A 115 -9.98 13.81 -7.81
N GLY A 116 -11.10 13.18 -7.40
CA GLY A 116 -12.32 13.87 -6.97
C GLY A 116 -12.10 14.74 -5.75
N LEU A 117 -11.38 14.24 -4.74
CA LEU A 117 -11.04 14.99 -3.54
C LEU A 117 -10.18 16.23 -3.86
N LEU A 118 -9.15 16.07 -4.70
CA LEU A 118 -8.30 17.17 -5.14
C LEU A 118 -9.10 18.23 -5.89
N MET A 119 -10.00 17.84 -6.80
CA MET A 119 -10.87 18.77 -7.53
C MET A 119 -11.82 19.51 -6.58
N ALA A 120 -12.42 18.82 -5.61
CA ALA A 120 -13.30 19.44 -4.62
C ALA A 120 -12.57 20.47 -3.74
N GLN A 121 -11.29 20.27 -3.48
CA GLN A 121 -10.41 21.19 -2.74
C GLN A 121 -9.75 22.25 -3.63
N GLY A 122 -10.01 22.26 -4.95
CA GLY A 122 -9.38 23.18 -5.89
C GLY A 122 -7.88 22.99 -6.10
N LEU A 123 -7.39 21.77 -5.86
CA LEU A 123 -5.98 21.41 -6.00
C LEU A 123 -5.71 20.78 -7.38
N SER A 124 -4.64 21.20 -8.04
CA SER A 124 -4.19 20.56 -9.26
C SER A 124 -3.67 19.15 -8.96
N TYR A 125 -4.02 18.18 -9.80
CA TYR A 125 -3.58 16.78 -9.68
C TYR A 125 -2.04 16.66 -9.62
N ASP A 126 -1.33 17.43 -10.46
CA ASP A 126 0.15 17.47 -10.48
C ASP A 126 0.71 18.68 -9.72
N SER A 127 0.14 19.02 -8.58
CA SER A 127 0.69 20.02 -7.68
C SER A 127 1.47 19.38 -6.54
N LYS A 128 2.37 20.15 -5.91
CA LYS A 128 3.06 19.71 -4.69
C LYS A 128 2.06 19.38 -3.57
N GLN A 129 1.04 20.22 -3.40
CA GLN A 129 -0.02 20.03 -2.41
C GLN A 129 -0.82 18.76 -2.69
N GLY A 130 -1.21 18.50 -3.95
CA GLY A 130 -1.94 17.29 -4.33
C GLY A 130 -1.14 16.01 -4.05
N ARG A 131 0.15 16.00 -4.42
CA ARG A 131 1.04 14.86 -4.13
C ARG A 131 1.24 14.65 -2.64
N SER A 132 1.40 15.74 -1.87
CA SER A 132 1.60 15.65 -0.42
C SER A 132 0.33 15.19 0.29
N LEU A 133 -0.85 15.64 -0.12
CA LEU A 133 -2.12 15.16 0.39
C LEU A 133 -2.30 13.65 0.14
N CYS A 134 -2.02 13.21 -1.09
CA CYS A 134 -2.08 11.79 -1.44
C CYS A 134 -1.11 10.95 -0.58
N ALA A 135 0.12 11.44 -0.40
CA ALA A 135 1.12 10.76 0.43
C ALA A 135 0.71 10.69 1.90
N ALA A 136 0.12 11.77 2.46
CA ALA A 136 -0.36 11.80 3.84
C ALA A 136 -1.52 10.81 4.06
N ILE A 137 -2.52 10.79 3.18
CA ILE A 137 -3.62 9.81 3.23
C ILE A 137 -3.09 8.38 3.12
N THR A 138 -2.14 8.13 2.22
CA THR A 138 -1.51 6.82 2.06
C THR A 138 -0.74 6.40 3.31
N ALA A 139 0.03 7.30 3.91
CA ALA A 139 0.77 7.03 5.14
C ALA A 139 -0.18 6.71 6.30
N LEU A 140 -1.28 7.46 6.42
CA LEU A 140 -2.31 7.24 7.43
C LEU A 140 -2.99 5.87 7.28
N MET A 141 -3.39 5.52 6.05
CA MET A 141 -4.02 4.23 5.75
C MET A 141 -3.07 3.07 6.02
N THR A 142 -1.85 3.15 5.49
CA THR A 142 -0.83 2.11 5.63
C THR A 142 -0.45 1.90 7.09
N GLY A 143 -0.19 2.98 7.82
CA GLY A 143 0.12 2.93 9.25
C GLY A 143 -1.01 2.32 10.07
N THR A 144 -2.26 2.69 9.80
CA THR A 144 -3.44 2.12 10.48
C THR A 144 -3.61 0.64 10.16
N ALA A 145 -3.45 0.23 8.89
CA ALA A 145 -3.58 -1.15 8.47
C ALA A 145 -2.51 -2.06 9.13
N TYR A 146 -1.25 -1.64 9.15
CA TYR A 146 -0.19 -2.40 9.81
C TYR A 146 -0.34 -2.44 11.33
N ALA A 147 -0.76 -1.34 11.98
CA ALA A 147 -1.06 -1.35 13.41
C ALA A 147 -2.20 -2.34 13.73
N THR A 148 -3.26 -2.33 12.94
CA THR A 148 -4.38 -3.28 13.08
C THR A 148 -3.94 -4.72 12.86
N SER A 149 -3.11 -4.98 11.86
CA SER A 149 -2.54 -6.30 11.60
C SER A 149 -1.71 -6.80 12.79
N ALA A 150 -0.89 -5.93 13.38
CA ALA A 150 -0.11 -6.26 14.57
C ALA A 150 -0.99 -6.55 15.80
N GLU A 151 -2.08 -5.81 15.99
CA GLU A 151 -3.07 -6.08 17.06
C GLU A 151 -3.74 -7.45 16.86
N MET A 152 -4.16 -7.76 15.64
CA MET A 152 -4.73 -9.09 15.32
C MET A 152 -3.70 -10.21 15.55
N ALA A 153 -2.44 -10.00 15.13
CA ALA A 153 -1.38 -10.97 15.34
C ALA A 153 -1.07 -11.21 16.84
N LYS A 154 -1.23 -10.20 17.68
CA LYS A 154 -1.08 -10.34 19.13
C LYS A 154 -2.13 -11.27 19.72
N GLU A 155 -3.36 -11.23 19.24
CA GLU A 155 -4.48 -12.03 19.77
C GLU A 155 -4.55 -13.42 19.12
N MET A 156 -4.27 -13.54 17.83
CA MET A 156 -4.52 -14.73 17.02
C MET A 156 -3.24 -15.42 16.53
N GLY A 157 -2.07 -14.81 16.72
CA GLY A 157 -0.81 -15.23 16.12
C GLY A 157 -0.57 -14.56 14.76
N ALA A 158 0.69 -14.47 14.37
CA ALA A 158 1.10 -13.96 13.07
C ALA A 158 0.80 -15.00 11.94
N PHE A 159 0.81 -14.53 10.69
CA PHE A 159 0.68 -15.44 9.55
C PHE A 159 1.80 -16.50 9.52
N ALA A 160 1.53 -17.67 8.91
CA ALA A 160 2.37 -18.86 9.05
C ALA A 160 3.85 -18.64 8.64
N ARG A 161 4.10 -17.85 7.61
CA ARG A 161 5.46 -17.56 7.11
C ARG A 161 6.11 -16.31 7.73
N TYR A 162 5.50 -15.72 8.74
CA TYR A 162 6.04 -14.52 9.38
C TYR A 162 7.41 -14.74 10.03
N ALA A 163 7.57 -15.83 10.78
CA ALA A 163 8.80 -16.07 11.53
C ALA A 163 10.05 -16.09 10.65
N ASP A 164 9.95 -16.71 9.48
CA ASP A 164 11.05 -16.79 8.51
C ASP A 164 11.35 -15.44 7.87
N ASN A 165 10.34 -14.59 7.71
CA ASN A 165 10.43 -13.33 6.98
C ASN A 165 10.45 -12.07 7.88
N ALA A 166 10.35 -12.22 9.20
CA ALA A 166 10.21 -11.10 10.13
C ALA A 166 11.30 -10.01 9.98
N PRO A 167 12.60 -10.33 9.83
CA PRO A 167 13.62 -9.30 9.65
C PRO A 167 13.41 -8.45 8.39
N HIS A 168 13.04 -9.11 7.28
CA HIS A 168 12.77 -8.43 6.00
C HIS A 168 11.54 -7.54 6.07
N MET A 169 10.44 -8.05 6.65
CA MET A 169 9.21 -7.30 6.82
C MET A 169 9.41 -6.09 7.72
N LEU A 170 10.10 -6.24 8.85
CA LEU A 170 10.39 -5.14 9.76
C LEU A 170 11.28 -4.07 9.12
N ARG A 171 12.27 -4.46 8.31
CA ARG A 171 13.10 -3.56 7.51
C ARG A 171 12.23 -2.72 6.55
N VAL A 172 11.37 -3.36 5.79
CA VAL A 172 10.48 -2.68 4.83
C VAL A 172 9.53 -1.70 5.55
N ILE A 173 8.90 -2.13 6.65
CA ILE A 173 8.01 -1.26 7.43
C ILE A 173 8.77 -0.08 8.04
N ALA A 174 10.01 -0.29 8.50
CA ALA A 174 10.86 0.79 8.99
C ALA A 174 11.18 1.81 7.89
N ASN A 175 11.46 1.36 6.66
CA ASN A 175 11.67 2.24 5.50
C ASN A 175 10.40 3.05 5.17
N HIS A 176 9.21 2.42 5.15
CA HIS A 176 7.94 3.14 4.98
C HIS A 176 7.73 4.22 6.06
N ARG A 177 8.01 3.88 7.33
CA ARG A 177 7.92 4.84 8.42
C ARG A 177 8.87 6.02 8.23
N ARG A 178 10.10 5.78 7.79
CA ARG A 178 11.06 6.85 7.49
C ARG A 178 10.54 7.78 6.39
N ALA A 179 10.00 7.23 5.31
CA ALA A 179 9.42 8.02 4.23
C ALA A 179 8.21 8.85 4.70
N ALA A 180 7.34 8.26 5.52
CA ALA A 180 6.19 8.95 6.11
C ALA A 180 6.59 10.09 7.07
N MET A 181 7.76 9.97 7.73
CA MET A 181 8.34 11.01 8.59
C MET A 181 9.20 12.04 7.83
N GLY A 182 9.18 12.03 6.51
CA GLY A 182 9.90 13.00 5.69
C GLY A 182 11.42 12.80 5.58
N ALA A 183 11.95 11.63 5.97
CA ALA A 183 13.38 11.36 5.88
C ALA A 183 13.85 11.28 4.42
N THR A 184 14.97 11.89 4.10
CA THR A 184 15.58 11.89 2.76
C THR A 184 16.69 10.85 2.58
N ASP A 185 17.13 10.22 3.67
CA ASP A 185 18.24 9.26 3.70
C ASP A 185 18.06 8.18 4.78
N GLY A 186 19.05 7.31 4.94
CA GLY A 186 19.10 6.30 6.00
C GLY A 186 18.14 5.14 5.76
N TYR A 187 17.74 4.89 4.52
CA TYR A 187 16.94 3.72 4.14
C TYR A 187 17.82 2.47 4.06
N ASP A 188 17.34 1.40 4.66
CA ASP A 188 18.09 0.14 4.73
C ASP A 188 17.76 -0.74 3.52
N GLY A 189 18.80 -1.22 2.82
CA GLY A 189 18.71 -2.16 1.71
C GLY A 189 18.01 -1.63 0.47
N LEU A 190 18.03 -0.29 0.25
CA LEU A 190 17.51 0.34 -0.97
C LEU A 190 18.65 0.99 -1.75
N GLU A 191 18.73 0.72 -3.04
CA GLU A 191 19.64 1.41 -3.96
C GLU A 191 19.16 2.84 -4.26
N VAL A 192 17.84 3.02 -4.37
CA VAL A 192 17.21 4.33 -4.62
C VAL A 192 16.27 4.69 -3.49
N ALA A 193 16.52 5.82 -2.84
CA ALA A 193 15.65 6.34 -1.81
C ALA A 193 14.27 6.72 -2.39
N PRO A 194 13.16 6.41 -1.68
CA PRO A 194 11.84 6.85 -2.08
C PRO A 194 11.68 8.37 -1.90
N VAL A 195 10.70 8.95 -2.59
CA VAL A 195 10.30 10.34 -2.35
C VAL A 195 9.55 10.39 -1.00
N PRO A 196 10.05 11.14 -0.01
CA PRO A 196 9.41 11.19 1.29
C PRO A 196 8.16 12.06 1.29
N LEU A 197 7.30 11.86 2.29
CA LEU A 197 6.20 12.79 2.58
C LEU A 197 6.77 14.16 2.98
N LEU A 198 6.34 15.20 2.27
CA LEU A 198 6.70 16.59 2.58
C LEU A 198 5.54 17.25 3.33
N ALA A 199 5.53 17.12 4.65
CA ALA A 199 4.48 17.61 5.53
C ALA A 199 4.17 19.12 5.33
N ALA A 200 5.22 19.92 5.07
CA ALA A 200 5.08 21.36 4.81
C ALA A 200 4.27 21.69 3.54
N ASP A 201 4.17 20.78 2.60
CA ASP A 201 3.40 20.94 1.36
C ASP A 201 1.98 20.37 1.49
N CYS A 202 1.62 19.70 2.60
CA CYS A 202 0.31 19.12 2.81
C CYS A 202 -0.70 20.23 3.15
N PRO A 203 -1.81 20.36 2.39
CA PRO A 203 -2.79 21.41 2.62
C PRO A 203 -3.66 21.19 3.86
N ASP A 204 -3.72 19.97 4.37
CA ASP A 204 -4.47 19.61 5.58
C ASP A 204 -3.51 19.16 6.69
N ALA A 205 -3.26 20.05 7.64
CA ALA A 205 -2.35 19.80 8.77
C ALA A 205 -2.84 18.70 9.72
N SER A 206 -4.09 18.28 9.65
CA SER A 206 -4.61 17.18 10.48
C SER A 206 -4.12 15.80 10.02
N LEU A 207 -3.58 15.73 8.78
CA LEU A 207 -3.09 14.49 8.17
C LEU A 207 -1.59 14.22 8.41
N VAL A 208 -0.83 15.17 8.97
CA VAL A 208 0.65 15.09 9.10
C VAL A 208 1.11 15.29 10.53
#